data_e1d6c97fdbb84f168328553dd8d3ffcb
#
_entry.id   e1d6c97fdbb84f168328553dd8d3ffcb
#
_cell.length_a   1.000
_cell.length_b   1.000
_cell.length_c   1.000
_cell.angle_alpha   90.00
_cell.angle_beta   90.00
_cell.angle_gamma   90.00
#
_symmetry.space_group_name_H-M   'P 1'
#
loop_
_entity.id
_entity.type
_entity.pdbx_description
1 polymer ?
#
loop_
_entity_poly.entity_id
_entity_poly.type
_entity_poly.pdbx_seq_one_letter_code
_entity_poly.pdbx_strand_id
1 'polypeptide(L)'
;MGEVKGNVLVNGRPAPTGSISFFPVDGKSPTAGATITDGKYTAMVPLGKVKVEIRVSRVVGQRQLYPTPNSPVQPIMQEVLPPKYNDLTEIEMDVDKGTNEKDFDLKTH
;
A
#
# COMPACT_ATOMS: atom_id res chain seq x y z
N MET A 1 17.86 -10.55 -2.48
CA MET A 1 16.51 -10.04 -2.27
C MET A 1 15.49 -11.14 -2.42
N GLY A 2 14.39 -11.03 -1.71
CA GLY A 2 13.27 -11.95 -1.90
C GLY A 2 12.13 -11.26 -2.63
N GLU A 3 11.35 -12.04 -3.39
CA GLU A 3 10.13 -11.54 -3.98
C GLU A 3 8.99 -11.68 -2.97
N VAL A 4 8.23 -10.61 -2.75
CA VAL A 4 7.04 -10.63 -1.89
C VAL A 4 5.84 -10.32 -2.76
N LYS A 5 4.85 -11.18 -2.73
CA LYS A 5 3.62 -11.00 -3.50
C LYS A 5 2.42 -11.49 -2.71
N GLY A 6 1.24 -11.04 -3.09
CA GLY A 6 0.03 -11.47 -2.44
C GLY A 6 -1.15 -10.59 -2.79
N ASN A 7 -2.19 -10.72 -1.97
CA ASN A 7 -3.42 -9.98 -2.14
C ASN A 7 -3.62 -9.02 -0.97
N VAL A 8 -4.22 -7.88 -1.27
CA VAL A 8 -4.61 -6.90 -0.25
C VAL A 8 -6.12 -6.72 -0.33
N LEU A 9 -6.79 -7.09 0.75
CA LEU A 9 -8.24 -6.96 0.87
C LEU A 9 -8.56 -5.89 1.91
N VAL A 10 -9.56 -5.08 1.62
CA VAL A 10 -10.09 -4.10 2.56
C VAL A 10 -11.54 -4.43 2.80
N ASN A 11 -11.86 -4.82 4.04
CA ASN A 11 -13.22 -5.26 4.42
C ASN A 11 -13.72 -6.40 3.54
N GLY A 12 -12.81 -7.34 3.18
CA GLY A 12 -13.14 -8.51 2.38
C GLY A 12 -13.19 -8.29 0.88
N ARG A 13 -12.83 -7.09 0.41
CA ARG A 13 -12.85 -6.75 -1.02
C ARG A 13 -11.44 -6.37 -1.50
N PRO A 14 -11.06 -6.75 -2.73
CA PRO A 14 -9.76 -6.36 -3.25
C PRO A 14 -9.58 -4.83 -3.25
N ALA A 15 -8.42 -4.37 -2.79
CA ALA A 15 -8.11 -2.94 -2.82
C ALA A 15 -7.96 -2.49 -4.28
N PRO A 16 -8.70 -1.48 -4.72
CA PRO A 16 -8.68 -1.11 -6.15
C PRO A 16 -7.34 -0.52 -6.58
N THR A 17 -6.75 0.33 -5.74
CA THR A 17 -5.45 0.91 -6.01
C THR A 17 -4.85 1.38 -4.70
N GLY A 18 -3.53 1.40 -4.64
CA GLY A 18 -2.83 1.84 -3.45
C GLY A 18 -1.35 1.56 -3.57
N SER A 19 -0.68 1.61 -2.43
CA SER A 19 0.74 1.30 -2.37
C SER A 19 1.06 0.49 -1.13
N ILE A 20 2.11 -0.33 -1.23
CA ILE A 20 2.65 -1.08 -0.11
C ILE A 20 4.13 -0.79 -0.05
N SER A 21 4.64 -0.53 1.15
CA SER A 21 6.04 -0.20 1.36
C SER A 21 6.63 -1.10 2.42
N PHE A 22 7.90 -1.44 2.25
CA PHE A 22 8.62 -2.33 3.15
C PHE A 22 9.84 -1.59 3.68
N PHE A 23 9.92 -1.46 5.00
CA PHE A 23 11.00 -0.73 5.66
C PHE A 23 11.82 -1.70 6.50
N PRO A 24 13.06 -2.02 6.08
CA PRO A 24 13.90 -2.92 6.88
C PRO A 24 14.13 -2.36 8.28
N VAL A 25 13.93 -3.22 9.29
CA VAL A 25 14.07 -2.78 10.68
C VAL A 25 15.53 -2.58 11.09
N ASP A 26 16.48 -3.10 10.31
CA ASP A 26 17.90 -2.92 10.58
C ASP A 26 18.41 -1.53 10.22
N GLY A 27 17.64 -0.77 9.44
CA GLY A 27 18.02 0.56 9.01
C GLY A 27 19.17 0.62 8.02
N LYS A 28 19.68 -0.52 7.57
CA LYS A 28 20.84 -0.60 6.69
C LYS A 28 20.49 -0.93 5.25
N SER A 29 19.40 -1.65 5.06
CA SER A 29 18.95 -2.04 3.74
C SER A 29 18.03 -0.97 3.16
N PRO A 30 17.93 -0.86 1.82
CA PRO A 30 17.04 0.12 1.20
C PRO A 30 15.57 -0.25 1.42
N THR A 31 14.72 0.76 1.44
CA THR A 31 13.27 0.53 1.44
C THR A 31 12.84 0.01 0.08
N ALA A 32 11.76 -0.75 0.08
CA ALA A 32 11.16 -1.28 -1.14
C ALA A 32 9.66 -0.96 -1.14
N GLY A 33 9.05 -1.01 -2.32
CA GLY A 33 7.63 -0.77 -2.41
C GLY A 33 7.07 -1.24 -3.73
N ALA A 34 5.75 -1.26 -3.80
CA ALA A 34 5.04 -1.66 -5.00
C ALA A 34 3.68 -0.97 -5.04
N THR A 35 3.10 -0.94 -6.24
CA THR A 35 1.74 -0.46 -6.43
C THR A 35 0.77 -1.63 -6.24
N ILE A 36 -0.32 -1.37 -5.54
CA ILE A 36 -1.41 -2.34 -5.41
C ILE A 36 -2.37 -2.09 -6.57
N THR A 37 -2.64 -3.14 -7.35
CA THR A 37 -3.56 -3.06 -8.49
C THR A 37 -4.53 -4.25 -8.40
N ASP A 38 -5.82 -3.96 -8.36
CA ASP A 38 -6.88 -4.97 -8.26
C ASP A 38 -6.65 -5.93 -7.08
N GLY A 39 -6.17 -5.38 -5.97
CA GLY A 39 -5.92 -6.14 -4.76
C GLY A 39 -4.66 -6.97 -4.78
N LYS A 40 -3.77 -6.77 -5.75
CA LYS A 40 -2.55 -7.57 -5.87
C LYS A 40 -1.32 -6.69 -5.88
N TYR A 41 -0.23 -7.22 -5.33
CA TYR A 41 1.05 -6.53 -5.34
C TYR A 41 2.19 -7.54 -5.54
N THR A 42 3.30 -7.05 -6.06
CA THR A 42 4.55 -7.81 -6.16
C THR A 42 5.71 -6.85 -5.97
N ALA A 43 6.62 -7.18 -5.07
CA ALA A 43 7.78 -6.32 -4.79
C ALA A 43 9.03 -7.16 -4.57
N MET A 44 10.18 -6.57 -4.91
CA MET A 44 11.49 -7.14 -4.57
C MET A 44 11.97 -6.44 -3.30
N VAL A 45 12.17 -7.19 -2.23
CA VAL A 45 12.40 -6.67 -0.89
C VAL A 45 13.69 -7.26 -0.32
N PRO A 46 14.52 -6.47 0.38
CA PRO A 46 15.69 -7.01 1.05
C PRO A 46 15.33 -8.09 2.04
N LEU A 47 16.22 -9.09 2.19
CA LEU A 47 16.00 -10.19 3.12
C LEU A 47 16.05 -9.70 4.57
N GLY A 48 15.28 -10.34 5.43
CA GLY A 48 15.24 -10.04 6.85
C GLY A 48 13.90 -9.49 7.28
N LYS A 49 13.85 -8.97 8.52
CA LYS A 49 12.61 -8.44 9.07
C LYS A 49 12.35 -7.03 8.53
N VAL A 50 11.13 -6.80 8.06
CA VAL A 50 10.70 -5.51 7.55
C VAL A 50 9.37 -5.10 8.17
N LYS A 51 9.16 -3.79 8.28
CA LYS A 51 7.84 -3.23 8.61
C LYS A 51 7.10 -2.94 7.32
N VAL A 52 5.79 -3.16 7.34
CA VAL A 52 4.95 -3.02 6.16
C VAL A 52 3.99 -1.86 6.36
N GLU A 53 4.02 -0.90 5.44
CA GLU A 53 3.03 0.18 5.39
C GLU A 53 2.15 -0.01 4.17
N ILE A 54 0.84 0.09 4.37
CA ILE A 54 -0.13 -0.07 3.29
C ILE A 54 -1.02 1.17 3.24
N ARG A 55 -1.13 1.76 2.06
CA ARG A 55 -1.98 2.92 1.80
C ARG A 55 -2.93 2.59 0.67
N VAL A 56 -4.21 2.81 0.91
CA VAL A 56 -5.25 2.61 -0.10
C VAL A 56 -6.08 3.88 -0.15
N SER A 57 -6.14 4.49 -1.33
CA SER A 57 -6.88 5.72 -1.52
C SER A 57 -8.06 5.50 -2.46
N ARG A 58 -9.09 6.30 -2.31
CA ARG A 58 -10.24 6.28 -3.22
C ARG A 58 -10.61 7.69 -3.60
N VAL A 59 -11.26 7.82 -4.76
CA VAL A 59 -11.79 9.10 -5.20
C VAL A 59 -13.08 9.36 -4.42
N VAL A 60 -13.12 10.48 -3.69
CA VAL A 60 -14.32 10.86 -2.91
C VAL A 60 -15.03 12.06 -3.53
N GLY A 61 -14.51 12.64 -4.60
CA GLY A 61 -15.12 13.75 -5.29
C GLY A 61 -14.19 14.32 -6.33
N GLN A 62 -14.59 15.45 -6.89
CA GLN A 62 -13.80 16.17 -7.88
C GLN A 62 -13.88 17.65 -7.58
N ARG A 63 -12.85 18.39 -7.94
CA ARG A 63 -12.88 19.85 -7.86
C ARG A 63 -12.31 20.46 -9.11
N GLN A 64 -12.84 21.61 -9.49
CA GLN A 64 -12.29 22.41 -10.58
C GLN A 64 -11.00 23.09 -10.12
N LEU A 65 -10.00 23.11 -11.01
CA LEU A 65 -8.76 23.80 -10.72
C LEU A 65 -8.92 25.32 -10.86
N TYR A 66 -9.84 25.77 -11.72
CA TYR A 66 -10.11 27.19 -11.95
C TYR A 66 -11.63 27.41 -11.98
N PRO A 67 -12.11 28.61 -11.60
CA PRO A 67 -13.56 28.89 -11.59
C PRO A 67 -14.11 29.25 -12.97
N THR A 68 -13.78 28.47 -13.99
CA THR A 68 -14.26 28.64 -15.35
C THR A 68 -14.91 27.37 -15.85
N PRO A 69 -15.90 27.48 -16.79
CA PRO A 69 -16.60 26.27 -17.25
C PRO A 69 -15.74 25.21 -17.91
N ASN A 70 -14.63 25.63 -18.51
CA ASN A 70 -13.72 24.70 -19.22
C ASN A 70 -12.49 24.33 -18.42
N SER A 71 -12.46 24.59 -17.12
CA SER A 71 -11.28 24.25 -16.32
C SER A 71 -11.15 22.73 -16.14
N PRO A 72 -9.92 22.23 -16.04
CA PRO A 72 -9.69 20.82 -15.74
C PRO A 72 -10.27 20.45 -14.39
N VAL A 73 -10.68 19.19 -14.25
CA VAL A 73 -11.20 18.64 -13.00
C VAL A 73 -10.14 17.72 -12.42
N GLN A 74 -9.90 17.84 -11.11
CA GLN A 74 -8.94 17.01 -10.40
C GLN A 74 -9.69 16.13 -9.41
N PRO A 75 -9.43 14.81 -9.40
CA PRO A 75 -10.06 13.96 -8.40
C PRO A 75 -9.53 14.27 -7.00
N ILE A 76 -10.43 14.24 -6.03
CA ILE A 76 -10.08 14.38 -4.62
C ILE A 76 -9.90 12.97 -4.07
N MET A 77 -8.70 12.66 -3.59
CA MET A 77 -8.36 11.35 -3.07
C MET A 77 -8.39 11.37 -1.54
N GLN A 78 -8.85 10.28 -0.96
CA GLN A 78 -8.89 10.12 0.48
C GLN A 78 -8.31 8.76 0.86
N GLU A 79 -7.44 8.75 1.88
CA GLU A 79 -6.91 7.51 2.44
C GLU A 79 -8.04 6.73 3.10
N VAL A 80 -8.17 5.44 2.76
CA VAL A 80 -9.24 4.58 3.25
C VAL A 80 -8.85 3.87 4.54
N LEU A 81 -7.55 3.64 4.75
CA LEU A 81 -7.06 2.84 5.86
C LEU A 81 -6.73 3.69 7.08
N PRO A 82 -6.99 3.16 8.30
CA PRO A 82 -6.56 3.86 9.52
C PRO A 82 -5.04 3.85 9.65
N PRO A 83 -4.48 4.77 10.47
CA PRO A 83 -3.02 4.89 10.61
C PRO A 83 -2.30 3.62 11.06
N LYS A 84 -2.99 2.68 11.69
CA LYS A 84 -2.36 1.42 12.11
C LYS A 84 -1.83 0.57 10.96
N TYR A 85 -2.20 0.88 9.72
CA TYR A 85 -1.70 0.17 8.54
C TYR A 85 -0.64 0.98 7.78
N ASN A 86 -0.42 2.24 8.13
CA ASN A 86 0.55 3.09 7.46
C ASN A 86 1.41 3.88 8.46
N ASP A 87 1.04 5.10 8.83
CA ASP A 87 1.90 5.95 9.67
C ASP A 87 2.26 5.33 11.02
N LEU A 88 1.33 4.56 11.60
CA LEU A 88 1.53 3.89 12.89
C LEU A 88 1.53 2.36 12.72
N THR A 89 2.09 1.88 11.63
CA THR A 89 2.02 0.45 11.32
C THR A 89 2.74 -0.40 12.35
N GLU A 90 2.11 -1.50 12.73
CA GLU A 90 2.70 -2.53 13.58
C GLU A 90 2.89 -3.83 12.79
N ILE A 91 2.63 -3.78 11.47
CA ILE A 91 2.76 -4.97 10.63
C ILE A 91 4.23 -5.22 10.35
N GLU A 92 4.70 -6.41 10.68
CA GLU A 92 6.06 -6.85 10.41
C GLU A 92 6.02 -8.20 9.72
N MET A 93 7.02 -8.46 8.89
CA MET A 93 7.19 -9.78 8.27
C MET A 93 8.66 -10.07 8.04
N ASP A 94 8.99 -11.35 7.92
CA ASP A 94 10.31 -11.78 7.54
C ASP A 94 10.34 -12.11 6.05
N VAL A 95 11.35 -11.61 5.36
CA VAL A 95 11.53 -11.85 3.92
C VAL A 95 12.64 -12.86 3.75
N ASP A 96 12.33 -13.97 3.11
CA ASP A 96 13.28 -15.04 2.81
C ASP A 96 13.68 -15.01 1.34
N LYS A 97 14.77 -15.67 1.03
CA LYS A 97 15.23 -15.82 -0.34
C LYS A 97 14.18 -16.58 -1.15
N GLY A 98 13.94 -16.13 -2.38
CA GLY A 98 12.95 -16.74 -3.27
C GLY A 98 11.62 -15.98 -3.24
N THR A 99 10.52 -16.70 -3.34
CA THR A 99 9.18 -16.12 -3.38
C THR A 99 8.52 -16.24 -2.01
N ASN A 100 8.03 -15.11 -1.51
CA ASN A 100 7.28 -15.04 -0.25
C ASN A 100 5.86 -14.59 -0.57
N GLU A 101 4.87 -15.37 -0.14
CA GLU A 101 3.47 -14.98 -0.33
C GLU A 101 2.92 -14.44 0.98
N LYS A 102 2.33 -13.26 0.93
CA LYS A 102 1.73 -12.63 2.10
C LYS A 102 0.48 -11.88 1.69
N ASP A 103 -0.64 -12.32 2.20
CA ASP A 103 -1.92 -11.66 1.98
C ASP A 103 -2.26 -10.79 3.19
N PHE A 104 -2.89 -9.66 2.93
CA PHE A 104 -3.32 -8.73 3.97
C PHE A 104 -4.83 -8.58 3.89
N ASP A 105 -5.50 -8.91 4.99
CA ASP A 105 -6.95 -8.72 5.14
C ASP A 105 -7.15 -7.56 6.11
N LEU A 106 -7.38 -6.38 5.57
CA LEU A 106 -7.41 -5.14 6.34
C LEU A 106 -8.85 -4.73 6.62
N LYS A 107 -9.05 -4.10 7.77
CA LYS A 107 -10.36 -3.64 8.19
C LYS A 107 -10.28 -2.19 8.60
N THR A 108 -11.30 -1.41 8.18
CA THR A 108 -11.32 0.03 8.44
C THR A 108 -12.01 0.37 9.77
N HIS A 109 -12.52 -0.65 10.48
CA HIS A 109 -13.17 -0.44 11.78
C HIS A 109 -13.09 -1.66 12.67
#